data_1882b27e3fc8d7aef995280c9d4ce08b
#
_entry.id   1882b27e3fc8d7aef995280c9d4ce08b
#
_cell.length_a   1.000
_cell.length_b   1.000
_cell.length_c   1.000
_cell.angle_alpha   90.00
_cell.angle_beta   90.00
_cell.angle_gamma   90.00
#
_symmetry.space_group_name_H-M   'P 1'
#
loop_
_entity.id
_entity.type
_entity.pdbx_description
1 polymer ?
#
loop_
_entity_poly.entity_id
_entity_poly.type
_entity_poly.pdbx_seq_one_letter_code
_entity_poly.pdbx_strand_id
1 'polypeptide(L)'
;MKLKDKVILIINFVTVLFSIFTFIGYLNNLIGFRVVTISLCITIAMTVYLLYKKRKGFLLVYLVYLFLTNFGVFVTNIFLANPLVEYHGDLSWYYINTSNLFSIATFAILTFTILSNFISVFSKETPSIKFDIKSKGNNLFYYTGILFIIGFTIQFLFYILTGRLAIKTYGDYVSSIQELPMYSYGIFFFSIGIAFAFSNVKKTHIKYLVIILTPQVLLFLMTGNRGEVFYPVLSALGVLIVRNYKIKWWMIITFVFTLFFVIPFIKVFRNMDSSSIEKIDINWFSSLVEIGYTLRPLGYVTRWIDGGESIVYGKSYLAPIQNMFSYIIPGLQPVNYEMVGYGFRYRLPGMGFNVIAEAYYNGAIVGVLIVMVLLVLLLWRFTNFKSFEMLSMSTAIVSVLINNIRNAFSFVPVYILIIIAIVIILLFIDSYIKKEMKAD
;
A
#
# COMPACT_ATOMS: atom_id res chain seq x y z
N MET A 1 -21.62 -21.47 -13.31
CA MET A 1 -21.19 -21.14 -11.93
C MET A 1 -21.72 -22.21 -10.99
N LYS A 2 -20.84 -22.86 -10.20
CA LYS A 2 -21.25 -23.91 -9.25
C LYS A 2 -22.16 -23.32 -8.17
N LEU A 3 -23.09 -24.10 -7.60
CA LEU A 3 -24.04 -23.64 -6.56
C LEU A 3 -23.32 -22.92 -5.41
N LYS A 4 -22.19 -23.50 -4.96
CA LYS A 4 -21.33 -22.91 -3.91
C LYS A 4 -20.85 -21.48 -4.25
N ASP A 5 -20.60 -21.20 -5.53
CA ASP A 5 -20.13 -19.86 -5.97
C ASP A 5 -21.26 -18.84 -5.96
N LYS A 6 -22.50 -19.27 -6.27
CA LYS A 6 -23.69 -18.42 -6.17
C LYS A 6 -23.97 -18.04 -4.72
N VAL A 7 -23.87 -19.01 -3.79
CA VAL A 7 -24.08 -18.76 -2.36
C VAL A 7 -23.09 -17.72 -1.82
N ILE A 8 -21.80 -17.84 -2.16
CA ILE A 8 -20.78 -16.88 -1.73
C ILE A 8 -21.08 -15.47 -2.25
N LEU A 9 -21.51 -15.35 -3.51
CA LEU A 9 -21.88 -14.06 -4.08
C LEU A 9 -23.10 -13.44 -3.38
N ILE A 10 -24.10 -14.24 -3.06
CA ILE A 10 -25.29 -13.77 -2.33
C ILE A 10 -24.89 -13.29 -0.94
N ILE A 11 -24.10 -14.08 -0.20
CA ILE A 11 -23.64 -13.67 1.15
C ILE A 11 -22.84 -12.37 1.08
N ASN A 12 -21.90 -12.25 0.13
CA ASN A 12 -21.13 -11.02 -0.03
C ASN A 12 -22.01 -9.81 -0.38
N PHE A 13 -22.99 -9.99 -1.26
CA PHE A 13 -23.94 -8.92 -1.58
C PHE A 13 -24.75 -8.49 -0.36
N VAL A 14 -25.23 -9.45 0.43
CA VAL A 14 -25.96 -9.17 1.68
C VAL A 14 -25.09 -8.41 2.68
N THR A 15 -23.81 -8.81 2.86
CA THR A 15 -22.91 -8.09 3.78
C THR A 15 -22.61 -6.67 3.31
N VAL A 16 -22.45 -6.44 1.99
CA VAL A 16 -22.30 -5.10 1.41
C VAL A 16 -23.54 -4.24 1.68
N LEU A 17 -24.73 -4.76 1.41
CA LEU A 17 -25.98 -4.04 1.70
C LEU A 17 -26.10 -3.72 3.19
N PHE A 18 -25.79 -4.68 4.06
CA PHE A 18 -25.80 -4.48 5.51
C PHE A 18 -24.84 -3.35 5.93
N SER A 19 -23.63 -3.30 5.37
CA SER A 19 -22.68 -2.21 5.66
C SER A 19 -23.16 -0.86 5.14
N ILE A 20 -23.83 -0.80 3.99
CA ILE A 20 -24.44 0.44 3.48
C ILE A 20 -25.55 0.91 4.44
N PHE A 21 -26.45 0.01 4.86
CA PHE A 21 -27.55 0.37 5.78
C PHE A 21 -27.03 0.82 7.14
N THR A 22 -26.02 0.13 7.71
CA THR A 22 -25.42 0.56 8.98
C THR A 22 -24.74 1.91 8.85
N PHE A 23 -24.08 2.19 7.72
CA PHE A 23 -23.44 3.47 7.46
C PHE A 23 -24.47 4.61 7.29
N ILE A 24 -25.55 4.39 6.55
CA ILE A 24 -26.66 5.35 6.45
C ILE A 24 -27.29 5.60 7.84
N GLY A 25 -27.50 4.54 8.62
CA GLY A 25 -27.99 4.67 9.99
C GLY A 25 -27.03 5.47 10.89
N TYR A 26 -25.72 5.35 10.69
CA TYR A 26 -24.73 6.16 11.39
C TYR A 26 -24.82 7.65 11.00
N LEU A 27 -24.91 7.95 9.70
CA LEU A 27 -25.05 9.34 9.22
C LEU A 27 -26.32 10.02 9.75
N ASN A 28 -27.38 9.24 10.05
CA ASN A 28 -28.61 9.72 10.67
C ASN A 28 -28.60 9.62 12.21
N ASN A 29 -27.47 9.36 12.85
CA ASN A 29 -27.32 9.19 14.31
C ASN A 29 -28.17 8.06 14.92
N LEU A 30 -28.61 7.09 14.14
CA LEU A 30 -29.39 5.93 14.60
C LEU A 30 -28.52 4.77 15.05
N ILE A 31 -27.30 4.69 14.56
CA ILE A 31 -26.36 3.57 14.77
C ILE A 31 -25.01 4.11 15.21
N GLY A 32 -24.40 3.49 16.22
CA GLY A 32 -23.06 3.85 16.69
C GLY A 32 -21.93 3.37 15.76
N PHE A 33 -20.80 4.07 15.71
CA PHE A 33 -19.65 3.78 14.87
C PHE A 33 -19.12 2.34 15.03
N ARG A 34 -19.22 1.73 16.22
CA ARG A 34 -18.78 0.35 16.48
C ARG A 34 -19.50 -0.67 15.61
N VAL A 35 -20.82 -0.52 15.45
CA VAL A 35 -21.63 -1.43 14.62
C VAL A 35 -21.22 -1.31 13.15
N VAL A 36 -21.00 -0.08 12.67
CA VAL A 36 -20.52 0.17 11.30
C VAL A 36 -19.15 -0.44 11.09
N THR A 37 -18.23 -0.27 12.04
CA THR A 37 -16.89 -0.83 11.96
C THR A 37 -16.92 -2.36 11.89
N ILE A 38 -17.73 -3.01 12.72
CA ILE A 38 -17.88 -4.49 12.71
C ILE A 38 -18.48 -4.94 11.37
N SER A 39 -19.54 -4.29 10.91
CA SER A 39 -20.17 -4.63 9.62
C SER A 39 -19.19 -4.49 8.45
N LEU A 40 -18.36 -3.44 8.47
CA LEU A 40 -17.34 -3.19 7.46
C LEU A 40 -16.23 -4.25 7.52
N CYS A 41 -15.77 -4.65 8.71
CA CYS A 41 -14.81 -5.76 8.87
C CYS A 41 -15.33 -7.06 8.22
N ILE A 42 -16.58 -7.42 8.48
CA ILE A 42 -17.22 -8.61 7.90
C ILE A 42 -17.27 -8.49 6.38
N THR A 43 -17.71 -7.35 5.86
CA THR A 43 -17.84 -7.09 4.42
C THR A 43 -16.48 -7.15 3.72
N ILE A 44 -15.44 -6.58 4.32
CA ILE A 44 -14.08 -6.63 3.78
C ILE A 44 -13.56 -8.08 3.78
N ALA A 45 -13.75 -8.83 4.86
CA ALA A 45 -13.34 -10.23 4.91
C ALA A 45 -13.99 -11.06 3.79
N MET A 46 -15.30 -10.87 3.55
CA MET A 46 -16.03 -11.54 2.47
C MET A 46 -15.56 -11.08 1.08
N THR A 47 -15.29 -9.80 0.91
CA THR A 47 -14.76 -9.24 -0.35
C THR A 47 -13.35 -9.75 -0.63
N VAL A 48 -12.47 -9.78 0.36
CA VAL A 48 -11.11 -10.35 0.26
C VAL A 48 -11.17 -11.81 -0.16
N TYR A 49 -12.07 -12.59 0.44
CA TYR A 49 -12.28 -13.98 0.05
C TYR A 49 -12.75 -14.11 -1.42
N LEU A 50 -13.67 -13.27 -1.86
CA LEU A 50 -14.14 -13.24 -3.25
C LEU A 50 -13.02 -12.86 -4.22
N LEU A 51 -12.27 -11.79 -3.92
CA LEU A 51 -11.15 -11.31 -4.73
C LEU A 51 -10.04 -12.38 -4.83
N TYR A 52 -9.74 -13.07 -3.72
CA TYR A 52 -8.81 -14.19 -3.72
C TYR A 52 -9.29 -15.32 -4.63
N LYS A 53 -10.54 -15.73 -4.51
CA LYS A 53 -11.13 -16.78 -5.33
C LYS A 53 -11.14 -16.42 -6.81
N LYS A 54 -11.39 -15.15 -7.14
CA LYS A 54 -11.38 -14.60 -8.50
C LYS A 54 -9.99 -14.19 -8.98
N ARG A 55 -8.93 -14.42 -8.19
CA ARG A 55 -7.53 -14.09 -8.49
C ARG A 55 -7.29 -12.61 -8.78
N LYS A 56 -8.05 -11.73 -8.18
CA LYS A 56 -7.90 -10.28 -8.28
C LYS A 56 -6.90 -9.77 -7.22
N GLY A 57 -5.67 -10.30 -7.26
CA GLY A 57 -4.67 -10.11 -6.20
C GLY A 57 -4.31 -8.65 -5.94
N PHE A 58 -4.22 -7.80 -6.95
CA PHE A 58 -3.88 -6.37 -6.77
C PHE A 58 -5.00 -5.60 -6.08
N LEU A 59 -6.26 -5.86 -6.45
CA LEU A 59 -7.41 -5.29 -5.74
C LEU A 59 -7.46 -5.74 -4.28
N LEU A 60 -7.16 -7.04 -4.03
CA LEU A 60 -7.16 -7.61 -2.70
C LEU A 60 -6.14 -6.95 -1.79
N VAL A 61 -4.86 -6.91 -2.20
CA VAL A 61 -3.79 -6.37 -1.35
C VAL A 61 -3.96 -4.87 -1.11
N TYR A 62 -4.44 -4.15 -2.13
CA TYR A 62 -4.72 -2.73 -2.00
C TYR A 62 -5.86 -2.46 -1.02
N LEU A 63 -6.99 -3.19 -1.13
CA LEU A 63 -8.13 -3.08 -0.21
C LEU A 63 -7.73 -3.36 1.24
N VAL A 64 -6.98 -4.45 1.48
CA VAL A 64 -6.52 -4.81 2.83
C VAL A 64 -5.64 -3.71 3.40
N TYR A 65 -4.70 -3.20 2.63
CA TYR A 65 -3.79 -2.16 3.11
C TYR A 65 -4.51 -0.82 3.31
N LEU A 66 -5.38 -0.42 2.36
CA LEU A 66 -6.23 0.76 2.48
C LEU A 66 -7.10 0.71 3.75
N PHE A 67 -7.67 -0.46 4.05
CA PHE A 67 -8.46 -0.67 5.26
C PHE A 67 -7.61 -0.54 6.52
N LEU A 68 -6.49 -1.25 6.62
CA LEU A 68 -5.64 -1.21 7.81
C LEU A 68 -5.12 0.20 8.10
N THR A 69 -4.73 0.94 7.08
CA THR A 69 -4.19 2.30 7.21
C THR A 69 -5.23 3.35 7.57
N ASN A 70 -6.49 3.15 7.21
CA ASN A 70 -7.54 4.14 7.47
C ASN A 70 -8.53 3.72 8.56
N PHE A 71 -8.56 2.44 8.91
CA PHE A 71 -9.47 1.90 9.93
C PHE A 71 -8.78 1.27 11.13
N GLY A 72 -7.46 1.14 11.13
CA GLY A 72 -6.72 0.52 12.25
C GLY A 72 -7.07 1.13 13.60
N VAL A 73 -7.17 2.47 13.69
CA VAL A 73 -7.56 3.17 14.93
C VAL A 73 -9.02 2.87 15.30
N PHE A 74 -9.95 2.87 14.34
CA PHE A 74 -11.37 2.60 14.62
C PHE A 74 -11.62 1.14 15.02
N VAL A 75 -10.90 0.18 14.41
CA VAL A 75 -10.94 -1.23 14.80
C VAL A 75 -10.43 -1.39 16.23
N THR A 76 -9.33 -0.72 16.59
CA THR A 76 -8.81 -0.75 17.95
C THR A 76 -9.79 -0.12 18.94
N ASN A 77 -10.51 0.93 18.55
CA ASN A 77 -11.50 1.59 19.41
C ASN A 77 -12.73 0.71 19.72
N ILE A 78 -12.92 -0.42 19.04
CA ILE A 78 -13.91 -1.43 19.46
C ILE A 78 -13.52 -2.05 20.79
N PHE A 79 -12.22 -2.27 21.00
CA PHE A 79 -11.66 -3.01 22.13
C PHE A 79 -11.12 -2.08 23.22
N LEU A 80 -10.59 -0.91 22.85
CA LEU A 80 -9.95 0.05 23.75
C LEU A 80 -10.73 1.37 23.71
N ALA A 81 -11.02 1.93 24.91
CA ALA A 81 -11.73 3.21 25.00
C ALA A 81 -10.90 4.37 24.40
N ASN A 82 -9.57 4.37 24.62
CA ASN A 82 -8.64 5.38 24.13
C ASN A 82 -7.53 4.72 23.30
N PRO A 83 -7.74 4.48 22.00
CA PRO A 83 -6.77 3.77 21.17
C PRO A 83 -5.46 4.53 20.96
N LEU A 84 -5.44 5.85 21.19
CA LEU A 84 -4.29 6.72 21.00
C LEU A 84 -3.56 7.10 22.31
N VAL A 85 -3.84 6.43 23.40
CA VAL A 85 -3.28 6.75 24.74
C VAL A 85 -1.74 6.75 24.76
N GLU A 86 -1.11 5.92 23.94
CA GLU A 86 0.36 5.83 23.85
C GLU A 86 1.00 6.91 22.97
N TYR A 87 0.21 7.71 22.27
CA TYR A 87 0.70 8.71 21.36
C TYR A 87 0.72 10.08 22.02
N HIS A 88 1.90 10.69 22.04
CA HIS A 88 2.12 12.05 22.52
C HIS A 88 1.97 13.07 21.39
N GLY A 89 1.56 14.27 21.72
CA GLY A 89 1.40 15.38 20.80
C GLY A 89 -0.04 15.78 20.56
N ASP A 90 -0.29 16.57 19.51
CA ASP A 90 -1.64 17.03 19.19
C ASP A 90 -2.51 15.90 18.64
N LEU A 91 -3.44 15.43 19.46
CA LEU A 91 -4.45 14.42 19.13
C LEU A 91 -5.81 15.04 18.75
N SER A 92 -5.89 16.36 18.68
CA SER A 92 -7.12 17.09 18.32
C SER A 92 -7.63 16.71 16.92
N TRP A 93 -6.72 16.33 16.02
CA TRP A 93 -7.09 15.83 14.68
C TRP A 93 -8.07 14.66 14.73
N TYR A 94 -7.96 13.81 15.76
CA TYR A 94 -8.84 12.66 15.95
C TYR A 94 -10.08 13.03 16.78
N TYR A 95 -9.88 13.54 18.01
CA TYR A 95 -10.98 13.72 18.95
C TYR A 95 -11.99 14.80 18.56
N ILE A 96 -11.55 15.88 17.91
CA ILE A 96 -12.44 16.97 17.48
C ILE A 96 -13.31 16.56 16.27
N ASN A 97 -12.73 15.81 15.31
CA ASN A 97 -13.37 15.50 14.04
C ASN A 97 -13.63 14.01 13.82
N THR A 98 -13.72 13.22 14.89
CA THR A 98 -13.87 11.74 14.77
C THR A 98 -15.03 11.35 13.86
N SER A 99 -16.18 12.01 13.94
CA SER A 99 -17.35 11.70 13.12
C SER A 99 -17.11 11.94 11.63
N ASN A 100 -16.53 13.09 11.26
CA ASN A 100 -16.21 13.42 9.87
C ASN A 100 -15.14 12.47 9.31
N LEU A 101 -14.08 12.21 10.09
CA LEU A 101 -13.03 11.26 9.74
C LEU A 101 -13.59 9.87 9.45
N PHE A 102 -14.42 9.39 10.38
CA PHE A 102 -15.05 8.09 10.26
C PHE A 102 -15.95 8.01 9.03
N SER A 103 -16.76 9.04 8.78
CA SER A 103 -17.67 9.10 7.64
C SER A 103 -16.92 9.08 6.31
N ILE A 104 -15.89 9.92 6.16
CA ILE A 104 -15.10 10.02 4.92
C ILE A 104 -14.32 8.73 4.66
N ALA A 105 -13.66 8.18 5.69
CA ALA A 105 -12.92 6.93 5.58
C ALA A 105 -13.84 5.75 5.25
N THR A 106 -15.01 5.67 5.90
CA THR A 106 -16.03 4.64 5.62
C THR A 106 -16.53 4.76 4.19
N PHE A 107 -16.86 5.97 3.73
CA PHE A 107 -17.31 6.21 2.36
C PHE A 107 -16.26 5.75 1.33
N ALA A 108 -14.99 6.11 1.53
CA ALA A 108 -13.90 5.70 0.63
C ALA A 108 -13.78 4.17 0.54
N ILE A 109 -13.75 3.49 1.69
CA ILE A 109 -13.57 2.04 1.75
C ILE A 109 -14.79 1.30 1.22
N LEU A 110 -16.01 1.76 1.54
CA LEU A 110 -17.23 1.19 0.97
C LEU A 110 -17.27 1.35 -0.55
N THR A 111 -16.92 2.53 -1.07
CA THR A 111 -16.86 2.78 -2.52
C THR A 111 -15.89 1.81 -3.20
N PHE A 112 -14.65 1.69 -2.67
CA PHE A 112 -13.66 0.77 -3.21
C PHE A 112 -14.15 -0.69 -3.14
N THR A 113 -14.77 -1.08 -2.03
CA THR A 113 -15.28 -2.44 -1.79
C THR A 113 -16.42 -2.78 -2.74
N ILE A 114 -17.41 -1.90 -2.88
CA ILE A 114 -18.56 -2.08 -3.77
C ILE A 114 -18.11 -2.25 -5.21
N LEU A 115 -17.23 -1.37 -5.70
CA LEU A 115 -16.71 -1.42 -7.07
C LEU A 115 -15.86 -2.66 -7.31
N SER A 116 -15.02 -3.06 -6.34
CA SER A 116 -14.22 -4.29 -6.42
C SER A 116 -15.11 -5.53 -6.51
N ASN A 117 -16.19 -5.57 -5.74
CA ASN A 117 -17.19 -6.64 -5.80
C ASN A 117 -17.91 -6.66 -7.15
N PHE A 118 -18.39 -5.50 -7.61
CA PHE A 118 -19.05 -5.37 -8.90
C PHE A 118 -18.17 -5.91 -10.03
N ILE A 119 -16.93 -5.43 -10.11
CA ILE A 119 -15.96 -5.90 -11.11
C ILE A 119 -15.72 -7.41 -10.98
N SER A 120 -15.62 -7.93 -9.76
CA SER A 120 -15.36 -9.36 -9.53
C SER A 120 -16.51 -10.27 -9.96
N VAL A 121 -17.73 -9.76 -9.88
CA VAL A 121 -18.94 -10.47 -10.30
C VAL A 121 -19.08 -10.48 -11.82
N PHE A 122 -18.93 -9.31 -12.44
CA PHE A 122 -19.21 -9.12 -13.87
C PHE A 122 -17.99 -9.34 -14.77
N SER A 123 -16.77 -9.28 -14.25
CA SER A 123 -15.61 -9.63 -15.07
C SER A 123 -15.54 -11.13 -15.29
N LYS A 124 -15.38 -11.54 -16.57
CA LYS A 124 -15.02 -12.92 -16.90
C LYS A 124 -13.77 -13.32 -16.13
N GLU A 125 -13.68 -14.60 -15.74
CA GLU A 125 -12.45 -15.13 -15.17
C GLU A 125 -11.31 -14.80 -16.13
N THR A 126 -10.26 -14.15 -15.62
CA THR A 126 -9.07 -13.91 -16.42
C THR A 126 -8.59 -15.26 -16.95
N PRO A 127 -8.27 -15.39 -18.25
CA PRO A 127 -7.74 -16.63 -18.79
C PRO A 127 -6.46 -16.96 -18.05
N SER A 128 -6.61 -17.83 -17.06
CA SER A 128 -5.60 -18.15 -16.03
C SER A 128 -4.42 -18.96 -16.56
N ILE A 129 -4.47 -19.34 -17.82
CA ILE A 129 -3.59 -20.38 -18.39
C ILE A 129 -2.15 -19.87 -18.55
N LYS A 130 -1.95 -18.56 -18.73
CA LYS A 130 -0.60 -18.00 -18.98
C LYS A 130 0.18 -17.63 -17.72
N PHE A 131 -0.49 -17.51 -16.58
CA PHE A 131 0.15 -17.07 -15.32
C PHE A 131 0.16 -18.15 -14.24
N ASP A 132 0.04 -19.43 -14.60
CA ASP A 132 0.24 -20.50 -13.62
C ASP A 132 1.63 -20.36 -13.00
N ILE A 133 1.68 -20.52 -11.70
CA ILE A 133 2.93 -20.50 -10.92
C ILE A 133 3.94 -21.57 -11.40
N LYS A 134 3.49 -22.56 -12.14
CA LYS A 134 4.35 -23.58 -12.78
C LYS A 134 4.98 -23.09 -14.09
N SER A 135 4.39 -22.09 -14.73
CA SER A 135 4.88 -21.56 -16.00
C SER A 135 6.19 -20.78 -15.79
N LYS A 136 7.08 -20.86 -16.77
CA LYS A 136 8.33 -20.11 -16.80
C LYS A 136 7.99 -18.68 -17.22
N GLY A 137 8.37 -17.70 -16.38
CA GLY A 137 8.31 -16.28 -16.74
C GLY A 137 9.46 -15.87 -17.66
N ASN A 138 9.54 -14.55 -17.93
CA ASN A 138 10.67 -13.99 -18.69
C ASN A 138 11.93 -14.00 -17.83
N ASN A 139 12.98 -14.71 -18.31
CA ASN A 139 14.24 -14.86 -17.59
C ASN A 139 14.95 -13.52 -17.39
N LEU A 140 14.96 -12.64 -18.40
CA LEU A 140 15.63 -11.34 -18.32
C LEU A 140 15.04 -10.51 -17.17
N PHE A 141 13.71 -10.40 -17.10
CA PHE A 141 13.03 -9.70 -16.01
C PHE A 141 13.29 -10.37 -14.65
N TYR A 142 13.32 -11.70 -14.59
CA TYR A 142 13.63 -12.43 -13.36
C TYR A 142 15.03 -12.10 -12.83
N TYR A 143 16.07 -12.22 -13.68
CA TYR A 143 17.44 -11.94 -13.27
C TYR A 143 17.69 -10.47 -13.00
N THR A 144 17.10 -9.55 -13.76
CA THR A 144 17.13 -8.11 -13.46
C THR A 144 16.53 -7.84 -12.08
N GLY A 145 15.42 -8.49 -11.76
CA GLY A 145 14.81 -8.40 -10.44
C GLY A 145 15.73 -8.85 -9.31
N ILE A 146 16.40 -9.99 -9.49
CA ILE A 146 17.40 -10.49 -8.52
C ILE A 146 18.58 -9.53 -8.39
N LEU A 147 19.07 -8.98 -9.51
CA LEU A 147 20.18 -8.02 -9.50
C LEU A 147 19.85 -6.77 -8.70
N PHE A 148 18.63 -6.22 -8.85
CA PHE A 148 18.19 -5.05 -8.09
C PHE A 148 18.07 -5.36 -6.58
N ILE A 149 17.57 -6.55 -6.23
CA ILE A 149 17.51 -6.99 -4.82
C ILE A 149 18.91 -7.09 -4.22
N ILE A 150 19.83 -7.77 -4.90
CA ILE A 150 21.21 -7.95 -4.44
C ILE A 150 21.92 -6.60 -4.36
N GLY A 151 21.82 -5.77 -5.39
CA GLY A 151 22.44 -4.44 -5.44
C GLY A 151 22.03 -3.56 -4.27
N PHE A 152 20.72 -3.51 -3.98
CA PHE A 152 20.24 -2.79 -2.80
C PHE A 152 20.73 -3.43 -1.49
N THR A 153 20.75 -4.74 -1.38
CA THR A 153 21.25 -5.44 -0.19
C THR A 153 22.71 -5.05 0.11
N ILE A 154 23.55 -5.03 -0.93
CA ILE A 154 24.96 -4.62 -0.80
C ILE A 154 25.06 -3.16 -0.37
N GLN A 155 24.29 -2.25 -1.01
CA GLN A 155 24.23 -0.84 -0.65
C GLN A 155 23.80 -0.64 0.80
N PHE A 156 22.76 -1.35 1.22
CA PHE A 156 22.20 -1.26 2.57
C PHE A 156 23.20 -1.73 3.63
N LEU A 157 23.84 -2.88 3.41
CA LEU A 157 24.88 -3.40 4.29
C LEU A 157 26.10 -2.47 4.34
N PHE A 158 26.51 -1.91 3.20
CA PHE A 158 27.61 -0.95 3.16
C PHE A 158 27.32 0.29 4.03
N TYR A 159 26.11 0.85 3.98
CA TYR A 159 25.76 2.00 4.80
C TYR A 159 25.69 1.66 6.29
N ILE A 160 25.24 0.46 6.67
CA ILE A 160 25.25 0.00 8.06
C ILE A 160 26.70 -0.18 8.54
N LEU A 161 27.54 -0.91 7.80
CA LEU A 161 28.92 -1.21 8.19
C LEU A 161 29.81 0.03 8.27
N THR A 162 29.55 1.05 7.45
CA THR A 162 30.26 2.33 7.48
C THR A 162 29.69 3.31 8.53
N GLY A 163 28.65 2.92 9.28
CA GLY A 163 28.02 3.78 10.30
C GLY A 163 27.24 4.96 9.73
N ARG A 164 27.05 5.01 8.40
CA ARG A 164 26.29 6.08 7.74
C ARG A 164 24.77 5.94 7.92
N LEU A 165 24.28 4.71 8.13
CA LEU A 165 22.88 4.44 8.39
C LEU A 165 22.72 4.00 9.85
N ALA A 166 22.07 4.84 10.63
CA ALA A 166 21.75 4.53 12.02
C ALA A 166 20.53 3.61 12.09
N ILE A 167 20.62 2.55 12.91
CA ILE A 167 19.54 1.55 13.06
C ILE A 167 18.97 1.48 14.49
N LYS A 168 19.49 2.31 15.42
CA LYS A 168 19.12 2.26 16.84
C LYS A 168 17.71 2.79 17.10
N THR A 169 17.39 3.96 16.55
CA THR A 169 16.06 4.57 16.69
C THR A 169 15.48 4.95 15.34
N TYR A 170 14.16 5.13 15.27
CA TYR A 170 13.51 5.59 14.02
C TYR A 170 13.93 7.03 13.66
N GLY A 171 14.14 7.90 14.65
CA GLY A 171 14.59 9.27 14.42
C GLY A 171 15.99 9.32 13.80
N ASP A 172 16.93 8.56 14.35
CA ASP A 172 18.30 8.46 13.82
C ASP A 172 18.32 7.88 12.40
N TYR A 173 17.47 6.87 12.15
CA TYR A 173 17.31 6.30 10.82
C TYR A 173 16.82 7.35 9.81
N VAL A 174 15.77 8.10 10.14
CA VAL A 174 15.21 9.14 9.25
C VAL A 174 16.21 10.26 8.98
N SER A 175 16.95 10.72 9.99
CA SER A 175 17.98 11.74 9.80
C SER A 175 19.13 11.22 8.91
N SER A 176 19.59 9.99 9.14
CA SER A 176 20.62 9.36 8.29
C SER A 176 20.19 9.26 6.82
N ILE A 177 18.94 8.89 6.54
CA ILE A 177 18.43 8.81 5.15
C ILE A 177 18.46 10.14 4.43
N GLN A 178 18.20 11.25 5.13
CA GLN A 178 18.21 12.58 4.51
C GLN A 178 19.61 12.95 3.97
N GLU A 179 20.65 12.43 4.58
CA GLU A 179 22.04 12.61 4.15
C GLU A 179 22.48 11.61 3.05
N LEU A 180 21.64 10.62 2.73
CA LEU A 180 21.92 9.54 1.79
C LEU A 180 20.96 9.55 0.58
N PRO A 181 21.06 10.52 -0.34
CA PRO A 181 20.09 10.68 -1.43
C PRO A 181 19.97 9.44 -2.33
N MET A 182 21.08 8.70 -2.54
CA MET A 182 21.09 7.46 -3.34
C MET A 182 20.36 6.31 -2.65
N TYR A 183 20.13 6.38 -1.36
CA TYR A 183 19.42 5.35 -0.60
C TYR A 183 17.95 5.24 -1.02
N SER A 184 17.26 6.35 -1.21
CA SER A 184 15.86 6.37 -1.65
C SER A 184 15.68 5.74 -3.05
N TYR A 185 16.62 5.99 -3.95
CA TYR A 185 16.64 5.30 -5.26
C TYR A 185 16.89 3.80 -5.11
N GLY A 186 17.81 3.40 -4.20
CA GLY A 186 18.06 2.00 -3.89
C GLY A 186 16.80 1.26 -3.44
N ILE A 187 16.03 1.84 -2.52
CA ILE A 187 14.72 1.30 -2.06
C ILE A 187 13.75 1.18 -3.22
N PHE A 188 13.69 2.18 -4.10
CA PHE A 188 12.82 2.15 -5.26
C PHE A 188 13.21 1.01 -6.23
N PHE A 189 14.49 0.86 -6.57
CA PHE A 189 14.97 -0.26 -7.39
C PHE A 189 14.77 -1.62 -6.70
N PHE A 190 14.93 -1.70 -5.39
CA PHE A 190 14.61 -2.90 -4.62
C PHE A 190 13.13 -3.28 -4.77
N SER A 191 12.22 -2.31 -4.71
CA SER A 191 10.79 -2.54 -4.91
C SER A 191 10.47 -3.05 -6.32
N ILE A 192 11.11 -2.48 -7.35
CA ILE A 192 11.02 -2.97 -8.74
C ILE A 192 11.60 -4.39 -8.83
N GLY A 193 12.72 -4.63 -8.17
CA GLY A 193 13.38 -5.93 -8.11
C GLY A 193 12.46 -7.03 -7.58
N ILE A 194 11.81 -6.78 -6.46
CA ILE A 194 10.81 -7.70 -5.89
C ILE A 194 9.66 -7.92 -6.88
N ALA A 195 9.12 -6.85 -7.48
CA ALA A 195 8.03 -6.94 -8.44
C ALA A 195 8.40 -7.82 -9.65
N PHE A 196 9.58 -7.62 -10.23
CA PHE A 196 10.06 -8.38 -11.39
C PHE A 196 10.38 -9.83 -11.02
N ALA A 197 11.05 -10.08 -9.91
CA ALA A 197 11.37 -11.42 -9.45
C ALA A 197 10.11 -12.25 -9.21
N PHE A 198 9.13 -11.74 -8.44
CA PHE A 198 7.91 -12.48 -8.11
C PHE A 198 6.94 -12.62 -9.29
N SER A 199 6.94 -11.68 -10.22
CA SER A 199 6.15 -11.81 -11.45
C SER A 199 6.64 -12.93 -12.37
N ASN A 200 7.94 -13.30 -12.30
CA ASN A 200 8.56 -14.25 -13.22
C ASN A 200 9.04 -15.55 -12.57
N VAL A 201 9.01 -15.65 -11.23
CA VAL A 201 9.54 -16.79 -10.48
C VAL A 201 8.80 -18.09 -10.79
N LYS A 202 9.52 -19.21 -10.87
CA LYS A 202 8.94 -20.56 -10.86
C LYS A 202 8.58 -20.96 -9.43
N LYS A 203 7.55 -21.82 -9.28
CA LYS A 203 7.08 -22.28 -7.96
C LYS A 203 8.19 -22.84 -7.08
N THR A 204 9.12 -23.58 -7.66
CA THR A 204 10.25 -24.19 -6.94
C THR A 204 11.22 -23.17 -6.36
N HIS A 205 11.30 -21.97 -6.97
CA HIS A 205 12.23 -20.91 -6.59
C HIS A 205 11.66 -19.88 -5.62
N ILE A 206 10.35 -19.89 -5.35
CA ILE A 206 9.72 -18.93 -4.42
C ILE A 206 10.36 -18.99 -3.04
N LYS A 207 10.67 -20.19 -2.54
CA LYS A 207 11.33 -20.38 -1.24
C LYS A 207 12.70 -19.67 -1.16
N TYR A 208 13.45 -19.69 -2.23
CA TYR A 208 14.77 -19.03 -2.29
C TYR A 208 14.62 -17.51 -2.29
N LEU A 209 13.65 -16.95 -3.03
CA LEU A 209 13.36 -15.53 -2.97
C LEU A 209 12.94 -15.08 -1.56
N VAL A 210 12.10 -15.86 -0.89
CA VAL A 210 11.70 -15.56 0.49
C VAL A 210 12.91 -15.59 1.42
N ILE A 211 13.82 -16.59 1.29
CA ILE A 211 15.03 -16.67 2.11
C ILE A 211 15.93 -15.46 1.87
N ILE A 212 16.12 -15.04 0.61
CA ILE A 212 16.94 -13.86 0.26
C ILE A 212 16.35 -12.57 0.85
N LEU A 213 15.01 -12.45 0.88
CA LEU A 213 14.33 -11.25 1.37
C LEU A 213 14.19 -11.19 2.90
N THR A 214 14.23 -12.34 3.57
CA THR A 214 14.01 -12.40 5.02
C THR A 214 14.97 -11.49 5.82
N PRO A 215 16.29 -11.48 5.57
CA PRO A 215 17.21 -10.60 6.29
C PRO A 215 16.87 -9.12 6.12
N GLN A 216 16.54 -8.67 4.89
CA GLN A 216 16.18 -7.28 4.64
C GLN A 216 14.88 -6.91 5.36
N VAL A 217 13.87 -7.80 5.32
CA VAL A 217 12.61 -7.60 6.05
C VAL A 217 12.86 -7.42 7.55
N LEU A 218 13.68 -8.30 8.13
CA LEU A 218 14.02 -8.22 9.56
C LEU A 218 14.77 -6.93 9.91
N LEU A 219 15.76 -6.54 9.11
CA LEU A 219 16.51 -5.31 9.31
C LEU A 219 15.59 -4.07 9.24
N PHE A 220 14.70 -3.98 8.26
CA PHE A 220 13.74 -2.89 8.17
C PHE A 220 12.73 -2.87 9.34
N LEU A 221 12.31 -4.03 9.83
CA LEU A 221 11.47 -4.08 11.03
C LEU A 221 12.22 -3.55 12.25
N MET A 222 13.53 -3.80 12.36
CA MET A 222 14.38 -3.28 13.44
C MET A 222 14.55 -1.77 13.37
N THR A 223 14.74 -1.17 12.18
CA THR A 223 14.84 0.29 12.02
C THR A 223 13.53 1.03 12.31
N GLY A 224 12.40 0.32 12.35
CA GLY A 224 11.07 0.90 12.53
C GLY A 224 10.44 1.44 11.25
N ASN A 225 11.15 1.45 10.13
CA ASN A 225 10.59 1.86 8.83
C ASN A 225 9.95 0.68 8.10
N ARG A 226 8.79 0.28 8.57
CA ARG A 226 8.04 -0.90 8.06
C ARG A 226 7.44 -0.68 6.69
N GLY A 227 7.16 0.58 6.33
CA GLY A 227 6.51 0.93 5.07
C GLY A 227 7.32 0.47 3.86
N GLU A 228 8.63 0.70 3.86
CA GLU A 228 9.53 0.39 2.74
C GLU A 228 9.53 -1.10 2.34
N VAL A 229 9.23 -1.99 3.29
CA VAL A 229 9.10 -3.42 3.04
C VAL A 229 7.68 -3.83 2.71
N PHE A 230 6.70 -3.25 3.39
CA PHE A 230 5.30 -3.65 3.17
C PHE A 230 4.84 -3.40 1.74
N TYR A 231 5.20 -2.26 1.13
CA TYR A 231 4.74 -1.92 -0.21
C TYR A 231 5.15 -2.95 -1.27
N PRO A 232 6.43 -3.31 -1.42
CA PRO A 232 6.84 -4.31 -2.39
C PRO A 232 6.39 -5.74 -2.02
N VAL A 233 6.36 -6.10 -0.74
CA VAL A 233 5.90 -7.42 -0.29
C VAL A 233 4.41 -7.61 -0.56
N LEU A 234 3.58 -6.61 -0.31
CA LEU A 234 2.15 -6.65 -0.63
C LEU A 234 1.92 -6.76 -2.14
N SER A 235 2.65 -6.02 -2.96
CA SER A 235 2.54 -6.13 -4.42
C SER A 235 2.98 -7.51 -4.92
N ALA A 236 4.04 -8.09 -4.32
CA ALA A 236 4.48 -9.46 -4.59
C ALA A 236 3.41 -10.50 -4.19
N LEU A 237 2.77 -10.33 -3.05
CA LEU A 237 1.64 -11.17 -2.65
C LEU A 237 0.48 -11.06 -3.65
N GLY A 238 0.17 -9.83 -4.09
CA GLY A 238 -0.84 -9.57 -5.10
C GLY A 238 -0.58 -10.33 -6.40
N VAL A 239 0.63 -10.26 -6.92
CA VAL A 239 1.00 -10.96 -8.16
C VAL A 239 1.00 -12.48 -7.99
N LEU A 240 1.39 -13.00 -6.84
CA LEU A 240 1.32 -14.45 -6.57
C LEU A 240 -0.13 -14.95 -6.59
N ILE A 241 -1.09 -14.17 -6.07
CA ILE A 241 -2.51 -14.49 -6.15
C ILE A 241 -2.99 -14.47 -7.61
N VAL A 242 -2.60 -13.45 -8.39
CA VAL A 242 -2.90 -13.37 -9.84
C VAL A 242 -2.36 -14.60 -10.56
N ARG A 243 -1.17 -15.08 -10.20
CA ARG A 243 -0.51 -16.29 -10.71
C ARG A 243 -1.02 -17.58 -10.10
N ASN A 244 -2.18 -17.57 -9.43
CA ASN A 244 -2.81 -18.76 -8.85
C ASN A 244 -2.00 -19.45 -7.74
N TYR A 245 -1.22 -18.69 -6.97
CA TYR A 245 -0.59 -19.25 -5.78
C TYR A 245 -1.63 -19.50 -4.70
N LYS A 246 -1.64 -20.73 -4.15
CA LYS A 246 -2.54 -21.08 -3.05
C LYS A 246 -1.94 -20.62 -1.73
N ILE A 247 -2.52 -19.59 -1.14
CA ILE A 247 -2.17 -19.16 0.21
C ILE A 247 -2.66 -20.24 1.18
N LYS A 248 -1.74 -20.77 1.97
CA LYS A 248 -2.07 -21.72 3.02
C LYS A 248 -2.55 -20.96 4.26
N TRP A 249 -3.49 -21.55 5.00
CA TRP A 249 -4.08 -20.92 6.17
C TRP A 249 -3.03 -20.53 7.24
N TRP A 250 -1.97 -21.32 7.41
CA TRP A 250 -0.89 -21.00 8.34
C TRP A 250 -0.14 -19.72 7.97
N MET A 251 -0.06 -19.37 6.68
CA MET A 251 0.56 -18.09 6.24
C MET A 251 -0.26 -16.88 6.72
N ILE A 252 -1.60 -17.02 6.73
CA ILE A 252 -2.49 -15.98 7.27
C ILE A 252 -2.28 -15.87 8.78
N ILE A 253 -2.22 -17.00 9.48
CA ILE A 253 -1.95 -17.01 10.93
C ILE A 253 -0.59 -16.40 11.24
N THR A 254 0.46 -16.77 10.50
CA THR A 254 1.79 -16.16 10.68
C THR A 254 1.74 -14.65 10.46
N PHE A 255 1.02 -14.16 9.45
CA PHE A 255 0.86 -12.73 9.21
C PHE A 255 0.15 -12.03 10.39
N VAL A 256 -0.97 -12.59 10.85
CA VAL A 256 -1.71 -12.07 12.00
C VAL A 256 -0.84 -12.10 13.27
N PHE A 257 -0.14 -13.21 13.52
CA PHE A 257 0.79 -13.33 14.63
C PHE A 257 1.90 -12.27 14.58
N THR A 258 2.51 -12.08 13.40
CA THR A 258 3.53 -11.04 13.22
C THR A 258 2.97 -9.66 13.52
N LEU A 259 1.75 -9.35 13.04
CA LEU A 259 1.13 -8.06 13.24
C LEU A 259 0.84 -7.77 14.73
N PHE A 260 0.30 -8.74 15.45
CA PHE A 260 -0.17 -8.54 16.84
C PHE A 260 0.89 -8.86 17.91
N PHE A 261 1.90 -9.66 17.62
CA PHE A 261 2.88 -10.10 18.60
C PHE A 261 4.30 -9.65 18.26
N VAL A 262 4.79 -9.97 17.05
CA VAL A 262 6.20 -9.70 16.71
C VAL A 262 6.47 -8.20 16.61
N ILE A 263 5.59 -7.45 15.96
CA ILE A 263 5.79 -6.01 15.76
C ILE A 263 5.69 -5.20 17.06
N PRO A 264 4.68 -5.40 17.93
CA PRO A 264 4.65 -4.76 19.25
C PRO A 264 5.86 -5.11 20.11
N PHE A 265 6.27 -6.38 20.10
CA PHE A 265 7.44 -6.84 20.83
C PHE A 265 8.73 -6.13 20.39
N ILE A 266 8.99 -6.04 19.07
CA ILE A 266 10.14 -5.30 18.55
C ILE A 266 10.08 -3.82 18.95
N LYS A 267 8.89 -3.20 18.96
CA LYS A 267 8.70 -1.80 19.38
C LYS A 267 9.13 -1.60 20.84
N VAL A 268 8.71 -2.48 21.72
CA VAL A 268 9.06 -2.43 23.16
C VAL A 268 10.57 -2.58 23.33
N PHE A 269 11.18 -3.61 22.73
CA PHE A 269 12.62 -3.84 22.84
C PHE A 269 13.47 -2.69 22.31
N ARG A 270 13.07 -2.07 21.22
CA ARG A 270 13.77 -0.92 20.64
C ARG A 270 13.77 0.31 21.54
N ASN A 271 12.70 0.50 22.31
CA ASN A 271 12.52 1.67 23.18
C ASN A 271 12.98 1.40 24.63
N MET A 272 13.49 0.22 24.92
CA MET A 272 14.03 -0.11 26.24
C MET A 272 15.41 0.53 26.45
N ASP A 273 15.47 1.45 27.40
CA ASP A 273 16.73 1.77 28.04
C ASP A 273 17.08 0.68 29.06
N SER A 274 18.37 0.41 29.22
CA SER A 274 18.89 -0.68 30.07
C SER A 274 18.46 -0.64 31.55
N SER A 275 17.79 0.43 31.98
CA SER A 275 17.32 0.66 33.35
C SER A 275 15.82 0.37 33.59
N SER A 276 15.04 0.01 32.55
CA SER A 276 13.56 0.00 32.66
C SER A 276 12.91 -1.38 32.44
N ILE A 277 13.62 -2.47 32.71
CA ILE A 277 13.13 -3.85 32.47
C ILE A 277 11.93 -4.22 33.35
N GLU A 278 11.66 -3.50 34.44
CA GLU A 278 10.67 -3.89 35.45
C GLU A 278 9.20 -3.68 35.09
N LYS A 279 8.87 -2.94 34.01
CA LYS A 279 7.47 -2.75 33.58
C LYS A 279 7.32 -2.84 32.05
N ILE A 280 7.33 -4.06 31.53
CA ILE A 280 7.01 -4.31 30.12
C ILE A 280 5.48 -4.34 29.97
N ASP A 281 4.87 -3.23 29.62
CA ASP A 281 3.47 -3.19 29.19
C ASP A 281 3.41 -3.29 27.67
N ILE A 282 2.96 -4.44 27.14
CA ILE A 282 2.85 -4.67 25.71
C ILE A 282 1.41 -4.44 25.28
N ASN A 283 1.16 -3.32 24.62
CA ASN A 283 -0.11 -3.11 23.94
C ASN A 283 -0.13 -3.88 22.60
N TRP A 284 -0.81 -5.00 22.58
CA TRP A 284 -0.94 -5.88 21.41
C TRP A 284 -1.62 -5.21 20.20
N PHE A 285 -2.43 -4.18 20.44
CA PHE A 285 -3.07 -3.41 19.40
C PHE A 285 -2.21 -2.27 18.84
N SER A 286 -1.04 -2.01 19.43
CA SER A 286 -0.18 -0.87 19.06
C SER A 286 0.18 -0.85 17.57
N SER A 287 0.35 -2.02 16.93
CA SER A 287 0.62 -2.11 15.50
C SER A 287 -0.55 -1.66 14.63
N LEU A 288 -1.78 -2.00 15.01
CA LEU A 288 -2.97 -1.54 14.28
C LEU A 288 -3.16 -0.05 14.43
N VAL A 289 -2.95 0.47 15.64
CA VAL A 289 -3.00 1.91 15.92
C VAL A 289 -1.94 2.63 15.10
N GLU A 290 -0.69 2.14 15.10
CA GLU A 290 0.42 2.73 14.36
C GLU A 290 0.18 2.76 12.84
N ILE A 291 -0.33 1.66 12.28
CA ILE A 291 -0.71 1.61 10.86
C ILE A 291 -1.89 2.56 10.63
N GLY A 292 -2.90 2.55 11.49
CA GLY A 292 -4.10 3.40 11.40
C GLY A 292 -3.82 4.89 11.66
N TYR A 293 -2.69 5.23 12.29
CA TYR A 293 -2.26 6.61 12.48
C TYR A 293 -2.01 7.35 11.17
N THR A 294 -1.90 6.62 10.07
CA THR A 294 -1.88 7.15 8.69
C THR A 294 -3.15 7.94 8.33
N LEU A 295 -4.22 7.80 9.10
CA LEU A 295 -5.44 8.59 8.96
C LEU A 295 -5.25 10.07 9.37
N ARG A 296 -4.21 10.39 10.15
CA ARG A 296 -3.96 11.72 10.70
C ARG A 296 -4.00 12.86 9.68
N PRO A 297 -3.40 12.76 8.48
CA PRO A 297 -3.52 13.81 7.46
C PRO A 297 -4.97 14.12 7.07
N LEU A 298 -5.85 13.13 7.04
CA LEU A 298 -7.27 13.38 6.76
C LEU A 298 -7.90 14.26 7.84
N GLY A 299 -7.54 14.06 9.11
CA GLY A 299 -8.02 14.90 10.20
C GLY A 299 -7.57 16.35 10.10
N TYR A 300 -6.36 16.60 9.62
CA TYR A 300 -5.91 17.98 9.36
C TYR A 300 -6.60 18.59 8.14
N VAL A 301 -6.75 17.84 7.05
CA VAL A 301 -7.42 18.33 5.84
C VAL A 301 -8.88 18.67 6.11
N THR A 302 -9.61 17.86 6.86
CA THR A 302 -10.98 18.20 7.26
C THR A 302 -11.01 19.49 8.05
N ARG A 303 -10.09 19.69 9.00
CA ARG A 303 -9.99 20.94 9.77
C ARG A 303 -9.68 22.16 8.92
N TRP A 304 -8.83 22.03 7.90
CA TRP A 304 -8.53 23.15 6.99
C TRP A 304 -9.76 23.55 6.19
N ILE A 305 -10.49 22.58 5.66
CA ILE A 305 -11.71 22.83 4.88
C ILE A 305 -12.84 23.39 5.79
N ASP A 306 -13.03 22.80 6.97
CA ASP A 306 -14.00 23.30 7.96
C ASP A 306 -13.64 24.70 8.47
N GLY A 307 -12.35 25.05 8.50
CA GLY A 307 -11.80 26.37 8.80
C GLY A 307 -11.91 27.39 7.66
N GLY A 308 -12.53 27.04 6.53
CA GLY A 308 -12.78 27.94 5.40
C GLY A 308 -11.75 27.85 4.27
N GLU A 309 -10.80 26.93 4.32
CA GLU A 309 -9.86 26.71 3.21
C GLU A 309 -10.58 26.08 2.02
N SER A 310 -10.38 26.63 0.82
CA SER A 310 -11.00 26.13 -0.39
C SER A 310 -10.36 24.82 -0.86
N ILE A 311 -11.15 23.94 -1.45
CA ILE A 311 -10.67 22.74 -2.16
C ILE A 311 -9.80 23.17 -3.34
N VAL A 312 -8.81 22.30 -3.70
CA VAL A 312 -7.78 22.68 -4.69
C VAL A 312 -8.03 22.15 -6.10
N TYR A 313 -9.20 21.55 -6.35
CA TYR A 313 -9.70 21.15 -7.68
C TYR A 313 -8.68 20.38 -8.54
N GLY A 314 -8.05 19.36 -7.98
CA GLY A 314 -7.11 18.48 -8.70
C GLY A 314 -5.69 19.02 -8.83
N LYS A 315 -5.38 20.21 -8.31
CA LYS A 315 -4.04 20.82 -8.44
C LYS A 315 -2.93 19.94 -7.89
N SER A 316 -3.15 19.22 -6.76
CA SER A 316 -2.13 18.37 -6.16
C SER A 316 -1.80 17.14 -7.03
N TYR A 317 -2.71 16.72 -7.90
CA TYR A 317 -2.48 15.65 -8.88
C TYR A 317 -1.84 16.16 -10.18
N LEU A 318 -2.25 17.33 -10.64
CA LEU A 318 -1.76 17.89 -11.91
C LEU A 318 -0.36 18.50 -11.79
N ALA A 319 -0.05 19.13 -10.67
CA ALA A 319 1.22 19.79 -10.49
C ALA A 319 2.45 18.87 -10.53
N PRO A 320 2.47 17.66 -9.94
CA PRO A 320 3.56 16.71 -10.12
C PRO A 320 3.75 16.28 -11.58
N ILE A 321 2.66 16.15 -12.32
CA ILE A 321 2.69 15.83 -13.75
C ILE A 321 3.30 17.00 -14.54
N GLN A 322 2.85 18.22 -14.29
CA GLN A 322 3.42 19.42 -14.90
C GLN A 322 4.91 19.58 -14.58
N ASN A 323 5.30 19.38 -13.33
CA ASN A 323 6.70 19.45 -12.91
C ASN A 323 7.56 18.39 -13.59
N MET A 324 7.05 17.18 -13.79
CA MET A 324 7.73 16.13 -14.55
C MET A 324 7.98 16.58 -16.00
N PHE A 325 6.99 17.18 -16.65
CA PHE A 325 7.12 17.64 -18.04
C PHE A 325 7.96 18.91 -18.15
N SER A 326 8.06 19.76 -17.13
CA SER A 326 8.89 20.97 -17.16
C SER A 326 10.38 20.67 -17.33
N TYR A 327 10.85 19.48 -16.96
CA TYR A 327 12.21 19.03 -17.24
C TYR A 327 12.45 18.61 -18.70
N ILE A 328 11.38 18.33 -19.44
CA ILE A 328 11.45 17.78 -20.81
C ILE A 328 11.06 18.83 -21.84
N ILE A 329 10.09 19.69 -21.51
CA ILE A 329 9.52 20.67 -22.43
C ILE A 329 10.12 22.06 -22.15
N PRO A 330 10.95 22.61 -23.06
CA PRO A 330 11.50 23.96 -22.88
C PRO A 330 10.40 25.02 -22.74
N GLY A 331 10.54 25.89 -21.77
CA GLY A 331 9.59 26.98 -21.53
C GLY A 331 8.40 26.63 -20.62
N LEU A 332 8.17 25.36 -20.32
CA LEU A 332 7.17 24.96 -19.32
C LEU A 332 7.72 25.22 -17.92
N GLN A 333 7.13 26.17 -17.21
CA GLN A 333 7.54 26.48 -15.85
C GLN A 333 7.03 25.42 -14.84
N PRO A 334 7.84 25.00 -13.87
CA PRO A 334 7.36 24.17 -12.77
C PRO A 334 6.33 24.93 -11.93
N VAL A 335 5.34 24.23 -11.43
CA VAL A 335 4.38 24.78 -10.46
C VAL A 335 5.09 25.03 -9.14
N ASN A 336 4.79 26.16 -8.49
CA ASN A 336 5.36 26.46 -7.18
C ASN A 336 5.00 25.35 -6.19
N TYR A 337 6.02 24.80 -5.52
CA TYR A 337 5.90 23.62 -4.64
C TYR A 337 5.00 23.84 -3.41
N GLU A 338 4.72 25.10 -3.05
CA GLU A 338 3.78 25.42 -1.96
C GLU A 338 2.33 24.94 -2.23
N MET A 339 1.96 24.80 -3.52
CA MET A 339 0.64 24.32 -3.94
C MET A 339 0.56 22.80 -4.17
N VAL A 340 1.65 22.07 -4.00
CA VAL A 340 1.77 20.66 -4.32
C VAL A 340 2.19 19.89 -3.08
N GLY A 341 2.12 18.58 -3.11
CA GLY A 341 2.41 17.66 -2.00
C GLY A 341 3.65 17.96 -1.13
N TYR A 342 4.53 18.86 -1.57
CA TYR A 342 5.56 19.48 -0.74
C TYR A 342 5.00 20.51 0.24
N GLY A 343 3.96 21.27 -0.10
CA GLY A 343 3.25 22.15 0.84
C GLY A 343 2.66 21.38 2.01
N PHE A 344 2.21 20.13 1.78
CA PHE A 344 1.79 19.25 2.87
C PHE A 344 2.93 18.84 3.79
N ARG A 345 4.16 18.69 3.30
CA ARG A 345 5.33 18.41 4.13
C ARG A 345 5.63 19.51 5.12
N TYR A 346 5.47 20.78 4.75
CA TYR A 346 5.65 21.91 5.65
C TYR A 346 4.51 22.06 6.65
N ARG A 347 3.28 21.78 6.22
CA ARG A 347 2.09 21.86 7.09
C ARG A 347 1.93 20.61 7.99
N LEU A 348 2.47 19.48 7.57
CA LEU A 348 2.39 18.18 8.26
C LEU A 348 3.79 17.57 8.40
N PRO A 349 4.71 18.21 9.14
CA PRO A 349 6.09 17.75 9.25
C PRO A 349 6.15 16.33 9.87
N GLY A 350 6.99 15.47 9.29
CA GLY A 350 7.16 14.09 9.76
C GLY A 350 6.00 13.14 9.45
N MET A 351 4.97 13.61 8.74
CA MET A 351 3.87 12.77 8.27
C MET A 351 3.97 12.59 6.77
N GLY A 352 3.67 11.38 6.30
CA GLY A 352 3.27 11.20 4.91
C GLY A 352 1.92 11.90 4.65
N PHE A 353 1.46 11.87 3.41
CA PHE A 353 0.09 12.25 3.12
C PHE A 353 -0.77 10.97 2.97
N ASN A 354 -2.08 11.10 2.85
CA ASN A 354 -2.97 9.95 2.74
C ASN A 354 -3.80 10.08 1.46
N VAL A 355 -3.93 8.99 0.69
CA VAL A 355 -4.67 9.00 -0.58
C VAL A 355 -6.11 9.51 -0.44
N ILE A 356 -6.79 9.18 0.68
CA ILE A 356 -8.14 9.67 0.96
C ILE A 356 -8.12 11.16 1.33
N ALA A 357 -7.14 11.56 2.14
CA ALA A 357 -6.94 12.96 2.52
C ALA A 357 -6.67 13.84 1.31
N GLU A 358 -5.79 13.40 0.41
CA GLU A 358 -5.47 14.13 -0.82
C GLU A 358 -6.68 14.20 -1.76
N ALA A 359 -7.42 13.10 -1.90
CA ALA A 359 -8.65 13.07 -2.68
C ALA A 359 -9.71 14.04 -2.12
N TYR A 360 -9.87 14.05 -0.79
CA TYR A 360 -10.80 14.96 -0.11
C TYR A 360 -10.38 16.42 -0.26
N TYR A 361 -9.09 16.74 -0.14
CA TYR A 361 -8.56 18.09 -0.34
C TYR A 361 -8.77 18.60 -1.77
N ASN A 362 -8.73 17.71 -2.77
CA ASN A 362 -8.93 18.08 -4.17
C ASN A 362 -10.39 18.25 -4.59
N GLY A 363 -11.34 17.61 -3.94
CA GLY A 363 -12.75 17.65 -4.40
C GLY A 363 -13.77 17.19 -3.36
N ALA A 364 -13.43 17.30 -2.07
CA ALA A 364 -14.28 16.82 -0.98
C ALA A 364 -14.73 15.35 -1.22
N ILE A 365 -15.95 14.99 -0.90
CA ILE A 365 -16.49 13.62 -1.08
C ILE A 365 -16.50 13.19 -2.56
N VAL A 366 -16.72 14.11 -3.49
CA VAL A 366 -16.69 13.80 -4.93
C VAL A 366 -15.28 13.45 -5.38
N GLY A 367 -14.26 14.14 -4.87
CA GLY A 367 -12.85 13.81 -5.11
C GLY A 367 -12.51 12.41 -4.61
N VAL A 368 -12.97 12.04 -3.41
CA VAL A 368 -12.79 10.69 -2.86
C VAL A 368 -13.46 9.64 -3.76
N LEU A 369 -14.70 9.87 -4.20
CA LEU A 369 -15.40 8.98 -5.13
C LEU A 369 -14.60 8.75 -6.41
N ILE A 370 -14.19 9.83 -7.08
CA ILE A 370 -13.45 9.78 -8.34
C ILE A 370 -12.15 9.00 -8.17
N VAL A 371 -11.36 9.29 -7.15
CA VAL A 371 -10.08 8.63 -6.92
C VAL A 371 -10.26 7.14 -6.62
N MET A 372 -11.24 6.76 -5.80
CA MET A 372 -11.52 5.34 -5.51
C MET A 372 -11.97 4.59 -6.77
N VAL A 373 -12.80 5.19 -7.62
CA VAL A 373 -13.22 4.61 -8.92
C VAL A 373 -11.99 4.40 -9.82
N LEU A 374 -11.16 5.43 -10.01
CA LEU A 374 -9.97 5.34 -10.86
C LEU A 374 -8.99 4.28 -10.36
N LEU A 375 -8.74 4.19 -9.05
CA LEU A 375 -7.87 3.18 -8.46
C LEU A 375 -8.40 1.76 -8.70
N VAL A 376 -9.69 1.52 -8.48
CA VAL A 376 -10.28 0.19 -8.72
C VAL A 376 -10.18 -0.19 -10.19
N LEU A 377 -10.49 0.70 -11.12
CA LEU A 377 -10.40 0.44 -12.56
C LEU A 377 -8.95 0.17 -13.00
N LEU A 378 -7.99 0.94 -12.51
CA LEU A 378 -6.57 0.77 -12.80
C LEU A 378 -6.04 -0.57 -12.27
N LEU A 379 -6.30 -0.90 -11.00
CA LEU A 379 -5.88 -2.15 -10.39
C LEU A 379 -6.55 -3.35 -11.06
N TRP A 380 -7.81 -3.23 -11.44
CA TRP A 380 -8.49 -4.27 -12.22
C TRP A 380 -7.85 -4.46 -13.59
N ARG A 381 -7.53 -3.38 -14.30
CA ARG A 381 -6.85 -3.43 -15.60
C ARG A 381 -5.52 -4.16 -15.49
N PHE A 382 -4.74 -3.89 -14.44
CA PHE A 382 -3.46 -4.52 -14.19
C PHE A 382 -3.57 -6.04 -13.94
N THR A 383 -4.66 -6.51 -13.37
CA THR A 383 -4.87 -7.96 -13.19
C THR A 383 -5.18 -8.70 -14.50
N ASN A 384 -5.50 -7.99 -15.58
CA ASN A 384 -5.96 -8.56 -16.84
C ASN A 384 -4.90 -8.56 -17.96
N PHE A 385 -3.64 -8.25 -17.68
CA PHE A 385 -2.57 -8.32 -18.65
C PHE A 385 -2.24 -9.76 -19.09
N LYS A 386 -1.78 -9.92 -20.34
CA LYS A 386 -1.59 -11.22 -20.98
C LYS A 386 -0.12 -11.64 -21.11
N SER A 387 0.84 -10.82 -20.69
CA SER A 387 2.27 -11.14 -20.74
C SER A 387 2.93 -11.00 -19.37
N PHE A 388 4.04 -11.71 -19.17
CA PHE A 388 4.82 -11.64 -17.93
C PHE A 388 5.50 -10.27 -17.75
N GLU A 389 5.91 -9.66 -18.84
CA GLU A 389 6.55 -8.34 -18.86
C GLU A 389 5.57 -7.26 -18.38
N MET A 390 4.33 -7.27 -18.92
CA MET A 390 3.28 -6.37 -18.48
C MET A 390 2.83 -6.67 -17.05
N LEU A 391 2.86 -7.92 -16.62
CA LEU A 391 2.59 -8.29 -15.23
C LEU A 391 3.67 -7.75 -14.29
N SER A 392 4.94 -7.80 -14.71
CA SER A 392 6.08 -7.23 -13.96
C SER A 392 5.94 -5.72 -13.80
N MET A 393 5.65 -5.02 -14.90
CA MET A 393 5.37 -3.58 -14.89
C MET A 393 4.21 -3.24 -13.95
N SER A 394 3.10 -3.96 -14.07
CA SER A 394 1.92 -3.74 -13.22
C SER A 394 2.22 -3.95 -11.74
N THR A 395 2.99 -5.00 -11.41
CA THR A 395 3.36 -5.29 -10.02
C THR A 395 4.22 -4.17 -9.43
N ALA A 396 5.17 -3.63 -10.22
CA ALA A 396 5.99 -2.50 -9.80
C ALA A 396 5.15 -1.24 -9.61
N ILE A 397 4.24 -0.92 -10.53
CA ILE A 397 3.32 0.22 -10.39
C ILE A 397 2.39 0.04 -9.18
N VAL A 398 1.89 -1.16 -8.93
CA VAL A 398 1.05 -1.45 -7.75
C VAL A 398 1.82 -1.20 -6.45
N SER A 399 3.13 -1.51 -6.38
CA SER A 399 3.97 -1.17 -5.23
C SER A 399 4.00 0.34 -4.98
N VAL A 400 4.14 1.15 -6.04
CA VAL A 400 4.09 2.62 -5.96
C VAL A 400 2.71 3.11 -5.50
N LEU A 401 1.62 2.53 -6.01
CA LEU A 401 0.26 2.89 -5.61
C LEU A 401 -0.04 2.49 -4.15
N ILE A 402 0.48 1.37 -3.66
CA ILE A 402 0.36 0.98 -2.25
C ILE A 402 1.13 1.98 -1.37
N ASN A 403 2.32 2.41 -1.81
CA ASN A 403 3.07 3.47 -1.12
C ASN A 403 2.29 4.79 -1.07
N ASN A 404 1.57 5.15 -2.14
CA ASN A 404 0.72 6.35 -2.18
C ASN A 404 -0.44 6.33 -1.16
N ILE A 405 -0.84 5.18 -0.64
CA ILE A 405 -1.85 5.15 0.43
C ILE A 405 -1.39 5.95 1.66
N ARG A 406 -0.08 6.01 1.93
CA ARG A 406 0.51 6.72 3.07
C ARG A 406 1.27 8.00 2.69
N ASN A 407 1.41 8.29 1.41
CA ASN A 407 2.21 9.40 0.92
C ASN A 407 1.45 10.20 -0.13
N ALA A 408 1.88 11.44 -0.38
CA ALA A 408 1.31 12.29 -1.41
C ALA A 408 1.52 11.69 -2.81
N PHE A 409 0.65 12.04 -3.73
CA PHE A 409 0.73 11.63 -5.15
C PHE A 409 1.98 12.18 -5.86
N SER A 410 2.66 13.14 -5.29
CA SER A 410 3.75 13.91 -5.92
C SER A 410 4.87 13.08 -6.53
N PHE A 411 5.20 11.90 -5.98
CA PHE A 411 6.24 11.02 -6.51
C PHE A 411 5.71 9.97 -7.50
N VAL A 412 4.40 9.72 -7.51
CA VAL A 412 3.78 8.63 -8.29
C VAL A 412 4.04 8.75 -9.79
N PRO A 413 3.85 9.92 -10.47
CA PRO A 413 4.06 10.04 -11.91
C PRO A 413 5.49 9.73 -12.33
N VAL A 414 6.47 10.26 -11.60
CA VAL A 414 7.90 10.05 -11.89
C VAL A 414 8.29 8.58 -11.73
N TYR A 415 7.84 7.93 -10.66
CA TYR A 415 8.14 6.51 -10.44
C TYR A 415 7.50 5.61 -11.48
N ILE A 416 6.26 5.90 -11.89
CA ILE A 416 5.61 5.16 -12.98
C ILE A 416 6.38 5.34 -14.29
N LEU A 417 6.82 6.55 -14.62
CA LEU A 417 7.61 6.82 -15.82
C LEU A 417 8.92 6.02 -15.82
N ILE A 418 9.65 6.01 -14.71
CA ILE A 418 10.90 5.26 -14.57
C ILE A 418 10.64 3.75 -14.75
N ILE A 419 9.57 3.21 -14.15
CA ILE A 419 9.19 1.80 -14.33
C ILE A 419 8.92 1.49 -15.80
N ILE A 420 8.16 2.33 -16.48
CA ILE A 420 7.86 2.16 -17.92
C ILE A 420 9.15 2.20 -18.73
N ALA A 421 10.05 3.15 -18.49
CA ALA A 421 11.32 3.25 -19.18
C ALA A 421 12.19 1.99 -19.00
N ILE A 422 12.31 1.49 -17.77
CA ILE A 422 13.05 0.24 -17.48
C ILE A 422 12.43 -0.93 -18.26
N VAL A 423 11.11 -1.05 -18.25
CA VAL A 423 10.41 -2.15 -18.96
C VAL A 423 10.65 -2.06 -20.46
N ILE A 424 10.59 -0.86 -21.05
CA ILE A 424 10.85 -0.65 -22.49
C ILE A 424 12.29 -1.06 -22.84
N ILE A 425 13.27 -0.65 -22.04
CA ILE A 425 14.69 -1.03 -22.22
C ILE A 425 14.85 -2.54 -22.17
N LEU A 426 14.26 -3.20 -21.17
CA LEU A 426 14.33 -4.65 -21.04
C LEU A 426 13.66 -5.38 -22.21
N LEU A 427 12.52 -4.89 -22.70
CA LEU A 427 11.85 -5.44 -23.89
C LEU A 427 12.72 -5.31 -25.13
N PHE A 428 13.41 -4.18 -25.31
CA PHE A 428 14.34 -3.98 -26.42
C PHE A 428 15.51 -4.98 -26.33
N ILE A 429 16.13 -5.13 -25.18
CA ILE A 429 17.22 -6.10 -24.96
C ILE A 429 16.72 -7.53 -25.18
N ASP A 430 15.56 -7.91 -24.68
CA ASP A 430 14.99 -9.27 -24.86
C ASP A 430 14.72 -9.56 -26.34
N SER A 431 14.23 -8.57 -27.10
CA SER A 431 14.00 -8.70 -28.52
C SER A 431 15.29 -8.87 -29.32
N TYR A 432 16.35 -8.13 -28.95
CA TYR A 432 17.67 -8.23 -29.58
C TYR A 432 18.31 -9.61 -29.35
N ILE A 433 18.33 -10.09 -28.09
CA ILE A 433 18.84 -11.41 -27.74
C ILE A 433 18.11 -12.53 -28.51
N LYS A 434 16.78 -12.44 -28.60
CA LYS A 434 15.97 -13.44 -29.33
C LYS A 434 16.23 -13.43 -30.85
N LYS A 435 16.61 -12.29 -31.40
CA LYS A 435 16.96 -12.18 -32.82
C LYS A 435 18.30 -12.84 -33.13
N GLU A 436 19.31 -12.61 -32.28
CA GLU A 436 20.62 -13.25 -32.44
C GLU A 436 20.55 -14.76 -32.28
N MET A 437 19.87 -15.26 -31.24
CA MET A 437 19.69 -16.73 -31.04
C MET A 437 18.92 -17.46 -32.14
N LYS A 438 18.31 -16.73 -33.08
CA LYS A 438 17.65 -17.33 -34.27
C LYS A 438 18.50 -17.24 -35.52
N ALA A 439 19.55 -16.41 -35.48
CA ALA A 439 20.49 -16.25 -36.60
C ALA A 439 21.62 -17.27 -36.57
N ASP A 440 21.89 -17.82 -35.39
CA ASP A 440 22.77 -18.98 -35.14
C ASP A 440 21.95 -20.31 -35.28
#